data_64e3cc2d6289020b36a4c9aefe5f171f
#
_entry.id   64e3cc2d6289020b36a4c9aefe5f171f
#
_cell.length_a   1.000
_cell.length_b   1.000
_cell.length_c   1.000
_cell.angle_alpha   90.00
_cell.angle_beta   90.00
_cell.angle_gamma   90.00
#
_symmetry.space_group_name_H-M   'P 1'
#
loop_
_entity.id
_entity.type
_entity.pdbx_description
1 polymer ?
#
loop_
_entity_poly.entity_id
_entity_poly.type
_entity_poly.pdbx_seq_one_letter_code
_entity_poly.pdbx_strand_id
1 'polypeptide(L)'
;MICQDTCHRCGKLYEHDIPDMFLGHQVEETLHNYGLCKECEHIAEREREEREREQMVQDERMRRLDDTKRRLDESGLLKYELGFDADHASANRKLWSWMNMHTDFSVWIYGQTGRCKTRVIQDAAREAVKDRSVRYWPTYDLAARLTETSKRPEAQLFDIYDADLLILDDLGAANMTAARLTALTAIVDRRYIGWDQVRRRQHSDTAQFNLFSLIRRRGLGGQLWITSQVPPDDLITELAAINATDAAALVRRLADMCIIHEAEAV
;
A
#
# COMPACT_ATOMS: atom_id res chain seq x y z
N MET A 1 1.29 3.95 -61.97
CA MET A 1 1.44 2.75 -62.84
C MET A 1 0.90 1.58 -62.03
N ILE A 2 -0.12 0.88 -62.56
CA ILE A 2 -0.69 -0.28 -61.84
C ILE A 2 0.13 -1.51 -62.17
N CYS A 3 0.65 -2.18 -61.15
CA CYS A 3 1.35 -3.45 -61.26
C CYS A 3 0.55 -4.57 -60.61
N GLN A 4 0.72 -5.79 -61.17
CA GLN A 4 0.19 -7.00 -60.54
C GLN A 4 1.31 -7.75 -59.85
N ASP A 5 1.08 -8.10 -58.61
CA ASP A 5 2.03 -8.86 -57.80
C ASP A 5 1.34 -9.98 -57.05
N THR A 6 2.09 -10.91 -56.48
CA THR A 6 1.58 -12.03 -55.72
C THR A 6 1.71 -11.78 -54.22
N CYS A 7 0.63 -11.84 -53.50
CA CYS A 7 0.63 -11.65 -52.05
C CYS A 7 1.52 -12.72 -51.38
N HIS A 8 2.52 -12.30 -50.64
CA HIS A 8 3.47 -13.20 -49.96
C HIS A 8 2.80 -14.03 -48.83
N ARG A 9 1.64 -13.57 -48.31
CA ARG A 9 0.95 -14.27 -47.24
C ARG A 9 -0.07 -15.30 -47.75
N CYS A 10 -0.87 -14.95 -48.75
CA CYS A 10 -1.98 -15.81 -49.20
C CYS A 10 -1.82 -16.34 -50.61
N GLY A 11 -0.79 -15.89 -51.38
CA GLY A 11 -0.54 -16.32 -52.73
C GLY A 11 -1.49 -15.76 -53.81
N LYS A 12 -2.44 -14.91 -53.43
CA LYS A 12 -3.38 -14.30 -54.39
C LYS A 12 -2.70 -13.19 -55.18
N LEU A 13 -2.99 -13.08 -56.47
CA LEU A 13 -2.63 -11.92 -57.28
C LEU A 13 -3.42 -10.70 -56.82
N TYR A 14 -2.76 -9.56 -56.70
CA TYR A 14 -3.38 -8.28 -56.36
C TYR A 14 -2.76 -7.14 -57.19
N GLU A 15 -3.56 -6.10 -57.40
CA GLU A 15 -3.12 -4.89 -58.10
C GLU A 15 -2.78 -3.81 -57.09
N HIS A 16 -1.68 -3.13 -57.28
CA HIS A 16 -1.24 -2.00 -56.49
C HIS A 16 -0.64 -0.90 -57.35
N ASP A 17 -0.79 0.34 -56.88
CA ASP A 17 -0.08 1.47 -57.48
C ASP A 17 1.35 1.50 -56.95
N ILE A 18 2.30 1.66 -57.86
CA ILE A 18 3.69 1.93 -57.49
C ILE A 18 3.72 3.38 -57.00
N PRO A 19 4.05 3.66 -55.72
CA PRO A 19 4.22 5.02 -55.27
C PRO A 19 5.39 5.66 -56.05
N ASP A 20 5.26 6.93 -56.39
CA ASP A 20 6.33 7.71 -57.04
C ASP A 20 7.55 7.75 -56.12
N MET A 21 8.56 6.96 -56.47
CA MET A 21 9.77 6.68 -55.65
C MET A 21 10.73 7.86 -55.52
N PHE A 22 10.33 9.09 -55.74
CA PHE A 22 11.25 10.23 -55.84
C PHE A 22 11.28 11.21 -54.65
N LEU A 23 10.62 10.94 -53.53
CA LEU A 23 10.73 11.80 -52.34
C LEU A 23 11.18 10.99 -51.11
N GLY A 24 12.47 10.95 -50.93
CA GLY A 24 13.32 10.16 -50.05
C GLY A 24 13.07 10.14 -48.54
N HIS A 25 11.86 10.28 -48.00
CA HIS A 25 11.59 10.29 -46.54
C HIS A 25 10.43 9.44 -46.06
N GLN A 26 9.82 8.58 -46.86
CA GLN A 26 8.72 7.69 -46.39
C GLN A 26 8.92 6.20 -46.68
N VAL A 27 10.15 5.77 -46.89
CA VAL A 27 10.46 4.42 -47.41
C VAL A 27 10.36 3.33 -46.35
N GLU A 28 10.58 3.62 -45.06
CA GLU A 28 10.63 2.56 -44.05
C GLU A 28 9.28 2.02 -43.61
N GLU A 29 8.24 2.85 -43.47
CA GLU A 29 6.90 2.38 -43.08
C GLU A 29 6.16 1.66 -44.25
N THR A 30 6.41 2.09 -45.47
CA THR A 30 5.75 1.51 -46.65
C THR A 30 6.31 0.14 -47.02
N LEU A 31 7.59 -0.13 -46.74
CA LEU A 31 8.24 -1.41 -47.08
C LEU A 31 7.74 -2.60 -46.29
N HIS A 32 7.14 -2.40 -45.09
CA HIS A 32 6.66 -3.50 -44.28
C HIS A 32 5.38 -4.16 -44.82
N ASN A 33 4.60 -3.45 -45.63
CA ASN A 33 3.37 -3.96 -46.22
C ASN A 33 3.49 -4.26 -47.72
N TYR A 34 4.68 -3.99 -48.32
CA TYR A 34 4.94 -4.29 -49.73
C TYR A 34 4.91 -5.82 -49.94
N GLY A 35 4.01 -6.27 -50.79
CA GLY A 35 3.84 -7.70 -51.05
C GLY A 35 2.61 -8.34 -50.39
N LEU A 36 1.76 -7.56 -49.74
CA LEU A 36 0.49 -8.04 -49.16
C LEU A 36 -0.68 -7.48 -49.97
N CYS A 37 -1.70 -8.32 -50.22
CA CYS A 37 -2.99 -7.83 -50.70
C CYS A 37 -3.73 -7.12 -49.56
N LYS A 38 -4.68 -6.23 -49.89
CA LYS A 38 -5.44 -5.42 -48.87
C LYS A 38 -6.05 -6.24 -47.71
N GLU A 39 -6.54 -7.44 -47.99
CA GLU A 39 -7.09 -8.33 -46.94
C GLU A 39 -5.98 -8.79 -45.98
N CYS A 40 -4.81 -9.17 -46.48
CA CYS A 40 -3.69 -9.61 -45.66
C CYS A 40 -3.01 -8.45 -44.94
N GLU A 41 -3.01 -7.25 -45.50
CA GLU A 41 -2.57 -6.02 -44.86
C GLU A 41 -3.41 -5.70 -43.63
N HIS A 42 -4.72 -5.69 -43.75
CA HIS A 42 -5.63 -5.50 -42.61
C HIS A 42 -5.52 -6.59 -41.53
N ILE A 43 -5.17 -7.83 -41.94
CA ILE A 43 -4.92 -8.89 -40.96
C ILE A 43 -3.59 -8.65 -40.24
N ALA A 44 -2.56 -8.29 -40.95
CA ALA A 44 -1.22 -8.00 -40.41
C ALA A 44 -1.25 -6.79 -39.44
N GLU A 45 -2.03 -5.76 -39.80
CA GLU A 45 -2.23 -4.57 -38.97
C GLU A 45 -2.93 -4.94 -37.66
N ARG A 46 -4.04 -5.71 -37.71
CA ARG A 46 -4.73 -6.19 -36.50
C ARG A 46 -3.85 -7.06 -35.61
N GLU A 47 -3.03 -7.95 -36.20
CA GLU A 47 -2.09 -8.78 -35.46
C GLU A 47 -0.97 -7.96 -34.81
N ARG A 48 -0.60 -6.82 -35.43
CA ARG A 48 0.35 -5.86 -34.84
C ARG A 48 -0.27 -5.14 -33.65
N GLU A 49 -1.46 -4.58 -33.83
CA GLU A 49 -2.19 -3.90 -32.77
C GLU A 49 -2.44 -4.83 -31.57
N GLU A 50 -2.77 -6.10 -31.83
CA GLU A 50 -3.01 -7.09 -30.78
C GLU A 50 -1.70 -7.38 -30.01
N ARG A 51 -0.57 -7.58 -30.70
CA ARG A 51 0.75 -7.76 -30.07
C ARG A 51 1.18 -6.55 -29.24
N GLU A 52 0.98 -5.34 -29.78
CA GLU A 52 1.30 -4.11 -29.06
C GLU A 52 0.44 -3.97 -27.81
N ARG A 53 -0.84 -4.33 -27.88
CA ARG A 53 -1.75 -4.33 -26.72
C ARG A 53 -1.35 -5.38 -25.68
N GLU A 54 -0.99 -6.58 -26.11
CA GLU A 54 -0.50 -7.63 -25.21
C GLU A 54 0.81 -7.20 -24.53
N GLN A 55 1.72 -6.58 -25.27
CA GLN A 55 2.98 -6.07 -24.73
C GLN A 55 2.76 -4.96 -23.73
N MET A 56 1.87 -4.00 -24.00
CA MET A 56 1.52 -2.97 -23.03
C MET A 56 0.94 -3.55 -21.73
N VAL A 57 0.10 -4.58 -21.82
CA VAL A 57 -0.46 -5.26 -20.64
C VAL A 57 0.64 -5.97 -19.83
N GLN A 58 1.58 -6.62 -20.50
CA GLN A 58 2.71 -7.27 -19.83
C GLN A 58 3.64 -6.25 -19.15
N ASP A 59 3.98 -5.16 -19.84
CA ASP A 59 4.82 -4.10 -19.29
C ASP A 59 4.18 -3.44 -18.06
N GLU A 60 2.87 -3.18 -18.13
CA GLU A 60 2.13 -2.66 -16.97
C GLU A 60 2.13 -3.65 -15.80
N ARG A 61 1.96 -4.95 -16.08
CA ARG A 61 2.03 -6.00 -15.04
C ARG A 61 3.41 -6.04 -14.38
N MET A 62 4.48 -5.96 -15.17
CA MET A 62 5.86 -5.94 -14.64
C MET A 62 6.11 -4.70 -13.78
N ARG A 63 5.69 -3.52 -14.24
CA ARG A 63 5.79 -2.28 -13.44
C ARG A 63 5.09 -2.39 -12.10
N ARG A 64 3.87 -2.96 -12.07
CA ARG A 64 3.12 -3.17 -10.81
C ARG A 64 3.84 -4.13 -9.86
N LEU A 65 4.45 -5.19 -10.38
CA LEU A 65 5.23 -6.13 -9.58
C LEU A 65 6.47 -5.45 -8.98
N ASP A 66 7.21 -4.68 -9.78
CA ASP A 66 8.40 -3.95 -9.32
C ASP A 66 8.03 -2.87 -8.28
N ASP A 67 6.93 -2.14 -8.48
CA ASP A 67 6.43 -1.17 -7.51
C ASP A 67 6.01 -1.85 -6.19
N THR A 68 5.35 -2.99 -6.28
CA THR A 68 4.95 -3.77 -5.08
C THR A 68 6.17 -4.26 -4.32
N LYS A 69 7.18 -4.77 -5.03
CA LYS A 69 8.44 -5.22 -4.42
C LYS A 69 9.15 -4.07 -3.72
N ARG A 70 9.30 -2.93 -4.39
CA ARG A 70 9.88 -1.73 -3.79
C ARG A 70 9.14 -1.29 -2.53
N ARG A 71 7.80 -1.21 -2.56
CA ARG A 71 7.00 -0.85 -1.39
C ARG A 71 7.15 -1.85 -0.24
N LEU A 72 7.27 -3.13 -0.55
CA LEU A 72 7.50 -4.18 0.45
C LEU A 72 8.87 -3.99 1.13
N ASP A 73 9.92 -3.72 0.36
CA ASP A 73 11.25 -3.43 0.90
C ASP A 73 11.24 -2.17 1.79
N GLU A 74 10.57 -1.12 1.35
CA GLU A 74 10.43 0.15 2.08
C GLU A 74 9.53 0.05 3.31
N SER A 75 8.62 -0.91 3.37
CA SER A 75 7.65 -1.05 4.45
C SER A 75 8.27 -1.45 5.79
N GLY A 76 9.45 -2.05 5.78
CA GLY A 76 10.08 -2.67 6.95
C GLY A 76 9.52 -4.06 7.32
N LEU A 77 8.48 -4.53 6.65
CA LEU A 77 7.87 -5.84 6.94
C LEU A 77 8.86 -6.99 6.85
N LEU A 78 9.72 -7.00 5.81
CA LEU A 78 10.69 -8.07 5.61
C LEU A 78 11.74 -8.14 6.74
N LYS A 79 12.09 -7.00 7.32
CA LYS A 79 13.06 -6.92 8.43
C LYS A 79 12.55 -7.62 9.70
N TYR A 80 11.23 -7.57 9.93
CA TYR A 80 10.59 -8.06 11.14
C TYR A 80 9.73 -9.30 10.89
N GLU A 81 9.91 -9.92 9.73
CA GLU A 81 9.11 -11.06 9.34
C GLU A 81 9.36 -12.26 10.27
N LEU A 82 8.31 -12.67 10.96
CA LEU A 82 8.28 -13.96 11.62
C LEU A 82 8.17 -15.01 10.52
N GLY A 83 9.18 -15.91 10.44
CA GLY A 83 9.28 -16.93 9.38
C GLY A 83 7.93 -17.56 9.03
N PHE A 84 7.69 -17.72 7.73
CA PHE A 84 6.38 -18.15 7.22
C PHE A 84 6.18 -19.64 7.54
N ASP A 85 5.42 -19.94 8.56
CA ASP A 85 4.83 -21.25 8.77
C ASP A 85 3.33 -21.17 8.44
N ALA A 86 2.93 -21.78 7.31
CA ALA A 86 1.57 -21.70 6.79
C ALA A 86 0.52 -22.23 7.79
N ASP A 87 0.94 -23.07 8.75
CA ASP A 87 0.05 -23.61 9.78
C ASP A 87 -0.37 -22.57 10.83
N HIS A 88 0.40 -21.51 11.01
CA HIS A 88 0.06 -20.48 12.01
C HIS A 88 -1.05 -19.51 11.57
N ALA A 89 -1.26 -19.30 10.26
CA ALA A 89 -2.41 -18.53 9.76
C ALA A 89 -3.75 -19.21 10.07
N SER A 90 -3.73 -20.54 10.28
CA SER A 90 -4.91 -21.31 10.73
C SER A 90 -5.20 -21.13 12.23
N ALA A 91 -4.22 -20.71 13.03
CA ALA A 91 -4.30 -20.71 14.48
C ALA A 91 -5.30 -19.66 15.03
N ASN A 92 -5.55 -18.56 14.31
CA ASN A 92 -6.61 -17.61 14.69
C ASN A 92 -7.42 -17.12 13.48
N ARG A 93 -8.20 -18.04 12.88
CA ARG A 93 -9.05 -17.73 11.74
C ARG A 93 -10.07 -16.63 12.01
N LYS A 94 -10.58 -16.54 13.24
CA LYS A 94 -11.54 -15.51 13.62
C LYS A 94 -10.90 -14.12 13.54
N LEU A 95 -9.73 -13.95 14.16
CA LEU A 95 -9.00 -12.70 14.14
C LEU A 95 -8.57 -12.32 12.69
N TRP A 96 -8.10 -13.29 11.91
CA TRP A 96 -7.72 -13.08 10.52
C TRP A 96 -8.92 -12.64 9.67
N SER A 97 -10.06 -13.34 9.82
CA SER A 97 -11.30 -12.97 9.12
C SER A 97 -11.79 -11.57 9.53
N TRP A 98 -11.74 -11.27 10.83
CA TRP A 98 -12.09 -9.95 11.35
C TRP A 98 -11.17 -8.88 10.75
N MET A 99 -9.86 -9.08 10.75
CA MET A 99 -8.89 -8.14 10.21
C MET A 99 -9.14 -7.86 8.73
N ASN A 100 -9.39 -8.90 7.93
CA ASN A 100 -9.67 -8.74 6.49
C ASN A 100 -10.94 -7.93 6.20
N MET A 101 -11.93 -7.96 7.08
CA MET A 101 -13.12 -7.12 6.95
C MET A 101 -12.88 -5.66 7.35
N HIS A 102 -11.78 -5.38 8.04
CA HIS A 102 -11.50 -4.06 8.61
C HIS A 102 -10.21 -3.41 8.07
N THR A 103 -9.67 -3.92 6.96
CA THR A 103 -8.42 -3.39 6.35
C THR A 103 -8.52 -1.93 5.93
N ASP A 104 -9.72 -1.43 5.72
CA ASP A 104 -9.98 -0.02 5.39
C ASP A 104 -10.09 0.90 6.60
N PHE A 105 -9.97 0.38 7.82
CA PHE A 105 -10.09 1.14 9.06
C PHE A 105 -8.77 1.17 9.82
N SER A 106 -8.62 2.16 10.69
CA SER A 106 -7.62 2.07 11.75
C SER A 106 -8.11 1.06 12.78
N VAL A 107 -7.21 0.16 13.21
CA VAL A 107 -7.57 -0.95 14.11
C VAL A 107 -6.59 -1.05 15.26
N TRP A 108 -7.11 -1.45 16.41
CA TRP A 108 -6.31 -1.76 17.58
C TRP A 108 -6.68 -3.16 18.09
N ILE A 109 -5.77 -4.10 17.92
CA ILE A 109 -5.93 -5.49 18.36
C ILE A 109 -5.16 -5.68 19.65
N TYR A 110 -5.85 -6.04 20.73
CA TYR A 110 -5.21 -6.33 22.01
C TYR A 110 -5.46 -7.77 22.46
N GLY A 111 -4.68 -8.24 23.42
CA GLY A 111 -4.81 -9.56 24.01
C GLY A 111 -3.47 -10.18 24.36
N GLN A 112 -3.50 -11.28 25.09
CA GLN A 112 -2.30 -11.96 25.60
C GLN A 112 -1.34 -12.38 24.50
N THR A 113 -0.08 -12.61 24.88
CA THR A 113 0.95 -13.20 23.99
C THR A 113 0.49 -14.56 23.46
N GLY A 114 0.88 -14.89 22.25
CA GLY A 114 0.50 -16.16 21.60
C GLY A 114 -0.86 -16.13 20.87
N ARG A 115 -1.57 -15.00 20.83
CA ARG A 115 -2.85 -14.86 20.10
C ARG A 115 -2.69 -14.53 18.63
N CYS A 116 -1.51 -14.64 18.07
CA CYS A 116 -1.18 -14.39 16.64
C CYS A 116 -1.45 -12.97 16.15
N LYS A 117 -1.57 -11.95 17.03
CA LYS A 117 -1.84 -10.56 16.65
C LYS A 117 -0.87 -10.00 15.62
N THR A 118 0.43 -10.05 15.95
CA THR A 118 1.52 -9.61 15.05
C THR A 118 1.44 -10.29 13.70
N ARG A 119 1.19 -11.61 13.69
CA ARG A 119 1.12 -12.38 12.46
C ARG A 119 -0.04 -11.94 11.58
N VAL A 120 -1.22 -11.83 12.15
CA VAL A 120 -2.43 -11.40 11.41
C VAL A 120 -2.25 -10.02 10.81
N ILE A 121 -1.67 -9.08 11.57
CA ILE A 121 -1.37 -7.72 11.06
C ILE A 121 -0.32 -7.76 9.95
N GLN A 122 0.73 -8.55 10.07
CA GLN A 122 1.77 -8.66 9.02
C GLN A 122 1.19 -9.26 7.73
N ASP A 123 0.36 -10.28 7.82
CA ASP A 123 -0.30 -10.89 6.65
C ASP A 123 -1.23 -9.90 5.95
N ALA A 124 -2.06 -9.16 6.72
CA ALA A 124 -2.90 -8.10 6.17
C ALA A 124 -2.09 -6.95 5.56
N ALA A 125 -0.96 -6.60 6.17
CA ALA A 125 -0.08 -5.54 5.69
C ALA A 125 0.58 -5.88 4.35
N ARG A 126 0.92 -7.15 4.10
CA ARG A 126 1.45 -7.60 2.80
C ARG A 126 0.45 -7.39 1.67
N GLU A 127 -0.82 -7.63 1.92
CA GLU A 127 -1.86 -7.30 0.95
C GLU A 127 -1.98 -5.79 0.76
N ALA A 128 -1.95 -5.01 1.85
CA ALA A 128 -2.05 -3.57 1.80
C ALA A 128 -0.91 -2.88 1.04
N VAL A 129 0.31 -3.43 1.06
CA VAL A 129 1.48 -2.90 0.32
C VAL A 129 1.25 -2.85 -1.19
N LYS A 130 0.39 -3.69 -1.74
CA LYS A 130 0.09 -3.71 -3.19
C LYS A 130 -0.52 -2.38 -3.65
N ASP A 131 -1.31 -1.73 -2.79
CA ASP A 131 -2.12 -0.57 -3.16
C ASP A 131 -1.70 0.73 -2.47
N ARG A 132 -0.95 0.67 -1.36
CA ARG A 132 -0.63 1.83 -0.51
C ARG A 132 0.75 1.75 0.11
N SER A 133 1.29 2.89 0.53
CA SER A 133 2.53 2.94 1.28
C SER A 133 2.30 2.46 2.72
N VAL A 134 3.06 1.46 3.15
CA VAL A 134 2.98 0.87 4.49
C VAL A 134 4.30 1.08 5.21
N ARG A 135 4.23 1.38 6.51
CA ARG A 135 5.40 1.38 7.41
C ARG A 135 5.07 0.53 8.62
N TYR A 136 5.85 -0.52 8.82
CA TYR A 136 5.72 -1.45 9.93
C TYR A 136 6.85 -1.22 10.94
N TRP A 137 6.50 -1.02 12.19
CA TRP A 137 7.43 -0.79 13.26
C TRP A 137 7.00 -1.52 14.53
N PRO A 138 7.87 -2.39 15.10
CA PRO A 138 7.77 -2.69 16.53
C PRO A 138 7.89 -1.38 17.31
N THR A 139 6.98 -1.16 18.26
CA THR A 139 6.87 0.14 18.93
C THR A 139 8.17 0.54 19.65
N TYR A 140 8.87 -0.43 20.24
CA TYR A 140 10.15 -0.19 20.91
C TYR A 140 11.25 0.29 19.95
N ASP A 141 11.31 -0.27 18.74
CA ASP A 141 12.31 0.11 17.73
C ASP A 141 12.04 1.51 17.17
N LEU A 142 10.77 1.81 16.88
CA LEU A 142 10.37 3.14 16.45
C LEU A 142 10.72 4.18 17.51
N ALA A 143 10.32 3.92 18.75
CA ALA A 143 10.58 4.83 19.86
C ALA A 143 12.08 5.04 20.11
N ALA A 144 12.91 4.00 19.97
CA ALA A 144 14.37 4.12 20.06
C ALA A 144 14.91 5.01 18.92
N ARG A 145 14.50 4.77 17.69
CA ARG A 145 14.91 5.54 16.52
C ARG A 145 14.54 7.02 16.63
N LEU A 146 13.35 7.33 17.15
CA LEU A 146 12.88 8.70 17.34
C LEU A 146 13.77 9.49 18.31
N THR A 147 14.31 8.83 19.34
CA THR A 147 15.20 9.47 20.33
C THR A 147 16.65 9.58 19.87
N GLU A 148 17.13 8.66 19.03
CA GLU A 148 18.47 8.71 18.44
C GLU A 148 18.63 9.77 17.38
N THR A 149 17.54 10.09 16.68
CA THR A 149 17.52 11.02 15.54
C THR A 149 17.46 12.49 15.94
N SER A 150 17.66 12.82 17.23
CA SER A 150 17.63 14.20 17.73
C SER A 150 18.58 15.17 17.01
N LYS A 151 19.52 14.66 16.19
CA LYS A 151 20.46 15.47 15.39
C LYS A 151 19.99 15.77 13.95
N ARG A 152 18.96 15.05 13.41
CA ARG A 152 18.33 15.31 12.10
C ARG A 152 16.90 14.75 12.08
N PRO A 153 15.97 15.28 12.87
CA PRO A 153 14.70 14.60 13.12
C PRO A 153 13.75 14.59 11.91
N GLU A 154 13.72 15.65 11.10
CA GLU A 154 12.63 15.84 10.14
C GLU A 154 12.72 14.93 8.92
N ALA A 155 13.86 14.81 8.27
CA ALA A 155 13.97 14.07 7.00
C ALA A 155 13.75 12.55 7.13
N GLN A 156 14.05 11.96 8.30
CA GLN A 156 13.88 10.51 8.52
C GLN A 156 12.50 10.14 9.08
N LEU A 157 11.74 11.13 9.54
CA LEU A 157 10.38 10.94 10.06
C LEU A 157 9.32 11.16 8.99
N PHE A 158 9.66 11.83 7.87
CA PHE A 158 8.70 12.05 6.76
C PHE A 158 8.06 10.75 6.28
N ASP A 159 8.84 9.69 6.12
CA ASP A 159 8.35 8.39 5.67
C ASP A 159 7.30 7.79 6.62
N ILE A 160 7.44 8.06 7.93
CA ILE A 160 6.52 7.55 8.96
C ILE A 160 5.26 8.41 9.00
N TYR A 161 5.41 9.72 8.83
CA TYR A 161 4.29 10.66 8.84
C TYR A 161 3.42 10.54 7.60
N ASP A 162 4.02 10.32 6.45
CA ASP A 162 3.35 10.36 5.15
C ASP A 162 2.89 8.99 4.65
N ALA A 163 3.21 7.90 5.37
CA ALA A 163 2.70 6.57 5.03
C ALA A 163 1.17 6.52 5.06
N ASP A 164 0.55 5.90 4.05
CA ASP A 164 -0.89 5.65 4.01
C ASP A 164 -1.34 4.78 5.18
N LEU A 165 -0.47 3.84 5.60
CA LEU A 165 -0.68 2.94 6.73
C LEU A 165 0.58 2.88 7.60
N LEU A 166 0.43 3.24 8.87
CA LEU A 166 1.43 2.99 9.90
C LEU A 166 1.00 1.84 10.78
N ILE A 167 1.89 0.89 11.00
CA ILE A 167 1.66 -0.25 11.89
C ILE A 167 2.59 -0.12 13.09
N LEU A 168 1.98 -0.08 14.27
CA LEU A 168 2.67 -0.05 15.56
C LEU A 168 2.45 -1.40 16.26
N ASP A 169 3.43 -2.28 16.15
CA ASP A 169 3.33 -3.61 16.72
C ASP A 169 3.87 -3.64 18.15
N ASP A 170 3.19 -4.38 19.01
CA ASP A 170 3.51 -4.59 20.43
C ASP A 170 3.62 -3.28 21.22
N LEU A 171 2.56 -2.45 21.14
CA LEU A 171 2.47 -1.22 21.94
C LEU A 171 2.31 -1.56 23.42
N GLY A 172 3.27 -1.13 24.25
CA GLY A 172 3.30 -1.40 25.69
C GLY A 172 4.32 -0.55 26.42
N ALA A 173 4.38 -0.71 27.76
CA ALA A 173 5.31 0.02 28.62
C ALA A 173 6.73 -0.53 28.58
N ALA A 174 6.94 -1.76 28.09
CA ALA A 174 8.26 -2.39 28.03
C ALA A 174 9.23 -1.53 27.18
N ASN A 175 10.39 -1.20 27.76
CA ASN A 175 11.41 -0.36 27.14
C ASN A 175 10.95 1.08 26.76
N MET A 176 9.78 1.53 27.23
CA MET A 176 9.30 2.88 27.03
C MET A 176 9.96 3.85 28.02
N THR A 177 10.45 4.97 27.53
CA THR A 177 10.95 6.09 28.35
C THR A 177 10.07 7.32 28.13
N ALA A 178 10.12 8.31 29.00
CA ALA A 178 9.35 9.55 28.82
C ALA A 178 9.61 10.21 27.45
N ALA A 179 10.87 10.32 27.03
CA ALA A 179 11.23 10.88 25.74
C ALA A 179 10.65 10.07 24.55
N ARG A 180 10.68 8.74 24.66
CA ARG A 180 10.11 7.84 23.65
C ARG A 180 8.58 7.96 23.58
N LEU A 181 7.92 8.03 24.73
CA LEU A 181 6.48 8.20 24.82
C LEU A 181 6.04 9.54 24.20
N THR A 182 6.75 10.64 24.54
CA THR A 182 6.50 11.96 23.94
C THR A 182 6.65 11.93 22.42
N ALA A 183 7.72 11.31 21.92
CA ALA A 183 7.96 11.21 20.49
C ALA A 183 6.87 10.38 19.76
N LEU A 184 6.44 9.27 20.35
CA LEU A 184 5.36 8.46 19.82
C LEU A 184 4.02 9.22 19.83
N THR A 185 3.75 9.95 20.92
CA THR A 185 2.57 10.81 21.03
C THR A 185 2.54 11.85 19.91
N ALA A 186 3.66 12.47 19.58
CA ALA A 186 3.76 13.45 18.49
C ALA A 186 3.42 12.85 17.11
N ILE A 187 3.82 11.60 16.84
CA ILE A 187 3.45 10.89 15.59
C ILE A 187 1.94 10.68 15.55
N VAL A 188 1.35 10.17 16.63
CA VAL A 188 -0.09 9.91 16.70
C VAL A 188 -0.88 11.21 16.61
N ASP A 189 -0.41 12.29 17.23
CA ASP A 189 -1.03 13.62 17.17
C ASP A 189 -1.17 14.11 15.74
N ARG A 190 -0.11 14.02 14.97
CA ARG A 190 -0.13 14.45 13.58
C ARG A 190 -1.17 13.68 12.76
N ARG A 191 -1.27 12.36 12.98
CA ARG A 191 -2.29 11.53 12.31
C ARG A 191 -3.69 11.82 12.82
N TYR A 192 -3.85 12.02 14.13
CA TYR A 192 -5.12 12.38 14.75
C TYR A 192 -5.68 13.70 14.25
N ILE A 193 -4.86 14.74 14.12
CA ILE A 193 -5.28 16.05 13.59
C ILE A 193 -5.86 15.89 12.18
N GLY A 194 -5.21 15.12 11.31
CA GLY A 194 -5.70 14.83 9.98
C GLY A 194 -7.04 14.08 10.00
N TRP A 195 -7.15 13.06 10.84
CA TRP A 195 -8.36 12.26 11.02
C TRP A 195 -9.52 13.10 11.58
N ASP A 196 -9.31 13.91 12.62
CA ASP A 196 -10.33 14.77 13.22
C ASP A 196 -10.85 15.84 12.25
N GLN A 197 -9.97 16.43 11.44
CA GLN A 197 -10.38 17.37 10.39
C GLN A 197 -11.32 16.74 9.36
N VAL A 198 -11.07 15.48 8.98
CA VAL A 198 -11.93 14.76 8.04
C VAL A 198 -13.26 14.40 8.69
N ARG A 199 -13.23 13.91 9.95
CA ARG A 199 -14.43 13.58 10.74
C ARG A 199 -15.37 14.79 10.89
N ARG A 200 -14.83 15.95 11.24
CA ARG A 200 -15.63 17.19 11.40
C ARG A 200 -16.30 17.63 10.08
N ARG A 201 -15.65 17.43 8.95
CA ARG A 201 -16.22 17.77 7.65
C ARG A 201 -17.35 16.83 7.22
N GLN A 202 -17.33 15.57 7.63
CA GLN A 202 -18.41 14.63 7.32
C GLN A 202 -19.73 14.95 8.02
N HIS A 203 -19.68 15.56 9.21
CA HIS A 203 -20.88 15.99 9.91
C HIS A 203 -21.55 17.22 9.26
N SER A 204 -20.85 17.91 8.38
CA SER A 204 -21.40 19.09 7.68
C SER A 204 -21.98 18.80 6.29
N ASP A 205 -21.61 17.66 5.67
CA ASP A 205 -22.07 17.30 4.33
C ASP A 205 -22.82 15.97 4.35
N THR A 206 -24.09 16.00 3.95
CA THR A 206 -25.03 14.88 3.86
C THR A 206 -24.67 13.83 2.78
N ALA A 207 -23.50 13.92 2.17
CA ALA A 207 -23.05 12.96 1.16
C ALA A 207 -22.24 11.83 1.80
N GLN A 208 -22.65 10.59 1.57
CA GLN A 208 -21.92 9.35 1.91
C GLN A 208 -20.57 9.28 1.17
N PHE A 209 -19.65 10.18 1.49
CA PHE A 209 -18.28 10.10 1.00
C PHE A 209 -17.51 9.09 1.87
N ASN A 210 -16.89 8.13 1.21
CA ASN A 210 -15.99 7.20 1.86
C ASN A 210 -14.83 7.98 2.52
N LEU A 211 -14.81 8.04 3.86
CA LEU A 211 -13.84 8.76 4.68
C LEU A 211 -12.39 8.47 4.26
N PHE A 212 -12.11 7.22 3.91
CA PHE A 212 -10.78 6.75 3.51
C PHE A 212 -10.32 7.29 2.17
N SER A 213 -11.22 7.43 1.20
CA SER A 213 -10.86 8.03 -0.09
C SER A 213 -10.48 9.51 0.07
N LEU A 214 -11.05 10.18 1.08
CA LEU A 214 -10.75 11.58 1.41
C LEU A 214 -9.41 11.72 2.16
N ILE A 215 -9.13 10.84 3.13
CA ILE A 215 -7.85 10.77 3.84
C ILE A 215 -6.72 10.51 2.83
N ARG A 216 -6.88 9.52 1.97
CA ARG A 216 -5.90 9.15 0.93
C ARG A 216 -5.67 10.26 -0.11
N ARG A 217 -6.72 10.95 -0.56
CA ARG A 217 -6.61 12.01 -1.57
C ARG A 217 -5.98 13.31 -1.07
N ARG A 218 -5.96 13.55 0.25
CA ARG A 218 -5.52 14.84 0.83
C ARG A 218 -4.22 14.73 1.65
N GLY A 219 -3.61 13.55 1.75
CA GLY A 219 -2.40 13.36 2.58
C GLY A 219 -2.64 13.65 4.07
N LEU A 220 -3.90 13.62 4.50
CA LEU A 220 -4.29 13.91 5.88
C LEU A 220 -4.33 12.60 6.66
N GLY A 221 -3.35 12.35 7.50
CA GLY A 221 -3.27 11.30 8.49
C GLY A 221 -3.66 9.90 7.98
N GLY A 222 -2.69 9.08 7.59
CA GLY A 222 -2.95 7.72 7.13
C GLY A 222 -3.55 6.83 8.23
N GLN A 223 -3.96 5.62 7.84
CA GLN A 223 -4.47 4.61 8.74
C GLN A 223 -3.42 4.18 9.78
N LEU A 224 -3.91 3.68 10.90
CA LEU A 224 -3.09 3.20 11.99
C LEU A 224 -3.55 1.81 12.41
N TRP A 225 -2.66 0.81 12.34
CA TRP A 225 -2.90 -0.51 12.88
C TRP A 225 -1.99 -0.76 14.07
N ILE A 226 -2.57 -1.25 15.17
CA ILE A 226 -1.88 -1.38 16.44
C ILE A 226 -2.10 -2.77 17.01
N THR A 227 -1.05 -3.35 17.59
CA THR A 227 -1.20 -4.45 18.52
C THR A 227 -0.74 -4.05 19.92
N SER A 228 -1.36 -4.62 20.94
CA SER A 228 -0.92 -4.52 22.33
C SER A 228 -1.20 -5.80 23.09
N GLN A 229 -0.58 -5.96 24.27
CA GLN A 229 -0.83 -7.10 25.13
C GLN A 229 -2.04 -6.86 26.03
N VAL A 230 -2.30 -5.61 26.37
CA VAL A 230 -3.33 -5.17 27.29
C VAL A 230 -4.36 -4.28 26.59
N PRO A 231 -5.59 -4.18 27.12
CA PRO A 231 -6.61 -3.26 26.63
C PRO A 231 -6.20 -1.79 26.82
N PRO A 232 -6.89 -0.85 26.17
CA PRO A 232 -6.59 0.59 26.28
C PRO A 232 -6.50 1.12 27.71
N ASP A 233 -7.43 0.75 28.56
CA ASP A 233 -7.49 1.26 29.95
C ASP A 233 -6.31 0.81 30.81
N ASP A 234 -5.89 -0.45 30.64
CA ASP A 234 -4.70 -0.97 31.32
C ASP A 234 -3.43 -0.34 30.75
N LEU A 235 -3.37 -0.11 29.43
CA LEU A 235 -2.24 0.55 28.80
C LEU A 235 -2.05 1.98 29.27
N ILE A 236 -3.13 2.74 29.52
CA ILE A 236 -3.05 4.06 30.14
C ILE A 236 -2.34 3.95 31.50
N THR A 237 -2.74 2.99 32.32
CA THR A 237 -2.21 2.78 33.66
C THR A 237 -0.71 2.44 33.62
N GLU A 238 -0.29 1.55 32.72
CA GLU A 238 1.10 1.17 32.53
C GLU A 238 1.97 2.37 32.06
N LEU A 239 1.51 3.10 31.05
CA LEU A 239 2.25 4.24 30.49
C LEU A 239 2.23 5.47 31.41
N ALA A 240 1.18 5.65 32.22
CA ALA A 240 1.09 6.77 33.17
C ALA A 240 2.20 6.76 34.23
N ALA A 241 2.71 5.57 34.57
CA ALA A 241 3.89 5.46 35.44
C ALA A 241 5.14 6.11 34.84
N ILE A 242 5.21 6.31 33.53
CA ILE A 242 6.30 6.93 32.80
C ILE A 242 6.04 8.43 32.60
N ASN A 243 4.88 8.78 32.05
CA ASN A 243 4.41 10.15 31.86
C ASN A 243 2.87 10.13 31.70
N ALA A 244 2.16 10.53 32.74
CA ALA A 244 0.71 10.46 32.79
C ALA A 244 0.01 11.31 31.71
N THR A 245 0.56 12.49 31.40
CA THR A 245 -0.03 13.40 30.40
C THR A 245 0.06 12.82 29.01
N ASP A 246 1.23 12.36 28.60
CA ASP A 246 1.46 11.79 27.27
C ASP A 246 0.72 10.44 27.12
N ALA A 247 0.68 9.63 28.18
CA ALA A 247 -0.05 8.37 28.19
C ALA A 247 -1.54 8.55 27.92
N ALA A 248 -2.18 9.45 28.66
CA ALA A 248 -3.60 9.74 28.49
C ALA A 248 -3.90 10.33 27.10
N ALA A 249 -3.04 11.24 26.64
CA ALA A 249 -3.17 11.84 25.32
C ALA A 249 -3.04 10.80 24.19
N LEU A 250 -2.00 9.95 24.24
CA LEU A 250 -1.74 8.91 23.28
C LEU A 250 -2.90 7.94 23.17
N VAL A 251 -3.23 7.28 24.29
CA VAL A 251 -4.23 6.19 24.28
C VAL A 251 -5.63 6.71 23.92
N ARG A 252 -6.02 7.88 24.41
CA ARG A 252 -7.29 8.50 24.01
C ARG A 252 -7.39 8.70 22.51
N ARG A 253 -6.35 9.27 21.86
CA ARG A 253 -6.37 9.52 20.42
C ARG A 253 -6.39 8.23 19.61
N LEU A 254 -5.64 7.22 20.07
CA LEU A 254 -5.65 5.90 19.44
C LEU A 254 -7.04 5.25 19.55
N ALA A 255 -7.69 5.32 20.72
CA ALA A 255 -9.03 4.80 20.92
C ALA A 255 -10.09 5.54 20.09
N ASP A 256 -9.95 6.86 19.92
CA ASP A 256 -10.84 7.66 19.07
C ASP A 256 -10.71 7.31 17.57
N MET A 257 -9.52 6.90 17.13
CA MET A 257 -9.22 6.61 15.71
C MET A 257 -9.49 5.17 15.32
N CYS A 258 -9.37 4.22 16.26
CA CYS A 258 -9.29 2.80 15.95
C CYS A 258 -10.58 2.04 16.31
N ILE A 259 -10.90 1.04 15.49
CA ILE A 259 -11.83 -0.03 15.92
C ILE A 259 -11.01 -0.97 16.81
N ILE A 260 -11.47 -1.14 18.06
CA ILE A 260 -10.77 -1.93 19.06
C ILE A 260 -11.31 -3.36 19.06
N HIS A 261 -10.42 -4.33 19.06
CA HIS A 261 -10.77 -5.75 19.04
C HIS A 261 -9.89 -6.57 19.96
N GLU A 262 -10.52 -7.43 20.75
CA GLU A 262 -9.82 -8.40 21.59
C GLU A 262 -9.51 -9.68 20.81
N ALA A 263 -8.24 -10.06 20.78
CA ALA A 263 -7.82 -11.34 20.24
C ALA A 263 -8.16 -12.48 21.21
N GLU A 264 -9.26 -13.18 20.94
CA GLU A 264 -9.72 -14.31 21.76
C GLU A 264 -8.71 -15.48 21.80
N ALA A 265 -8.87 -16.34 22.80
CA ALA A 265 -8.16 -17.62 22.83
C ALA A 265 -8.53 -18.50 21.62
N VAL A 266 -7.55 -19.14 21.06
CA VAL A 266 -7.71 -20.17 20.02
C VAL A 266 -8.11 -21.49 20.67
#